data_43fdfbe014a23abfcf9f8ff301634624
#
_entry.id   43fdfbe014a23abfcf9f8ff301634624
#
_cell.length_a   1.000
_cell.length_b   1.000
_cell.length_c   1.000
_cell.angle_alpha   90.00
_cell.angle_beta   90.00
_cell.angle_gamma   90.00
#
_symmetry.space_group_name_H-M   'P 1'
#
loop_
_entity.id
_entity.type
_entity.pdbx_description
1 polymer ?
#
loop_
_entity_poly.entity_id
_entity_poly.type
_entity_poly.pdbx_seq_one_letter_code
_entity_poly.pdbx_strand_id
1 'polypeptide(L)'
;MVTIPDQEYKKFWKLAKNAVGLEHIETISNRIFKLYQERHGNPTPDDVRDHISQIISDCIGLEKENWDNMRNELYRDWISLLISDNNRANSFPTINQLVEDSVDLLNSQSQGFEKIHEINSNLADFNSRLRISLHQSGFVRSGGSLEFHVENCFKILGMKFETQKTVDNQKLDFVFPDKKTIIDAENRGCAVMECQTTLKDRFRLSTARGNHLNLVDKYGITATGAGVVRKNDLNDFSPKKLDEYVGAKMIGVVLKPVAERINRKNIISFEDFVNNEYPRFSRMWN
;
A
#
# COMPACT_ATOMS: atom_id res chain seq x y z
N MET A 1 -29.93 -17.29 -9.74
CA MET A 1 -28.89 -16.31 -9.41
C MET A 1 -28.47 -15.62 -10.69
N VAL A 2 -28.68 -14.31 -10.77
CA VAL A 2 -28.32 -13.50 -11.95
C VAL A 2 -26.83 -13.19 -11.87
N THR A 3 -26.09 -13.47 -12.95
CA THR A 3 -24.64 -13.18 -13.04
C THR A 3 -24.46 -11.84 -13.75
N ILE A 4 -23.77 -10.91 -13.12
CA ILE A 4 -23.49 -9.58 -13.68
C ILE A 4 -22.38 -9.70 -14.73
N PRO A 5 -22.55 -9.17 -15.96
CA PRO A 5 -21.49 -9.13 -16.95
C PRO A 5 -20.24 -8.41 -16.46
N ASP A 6 -19.04 -8.95 -16.73
CA ASP A 6 -17.78 -8.37 -16.26
C ASP A 6 -17.56 -6.91 -16.71
N GLN A 7 -17.97 -6.59 -17.94
CA GLN A 7 -17.82 -5.21 -18.45
C GLN A 7 -18.74 -4.23 -17.72
N GLU A 8 -19.95 -4.64 -17.38
CA GLU A 8 -20.89 -3.84 -16.63
C GLU A 8 -20.37 -3.60 -15.19
N TYR A 9 -19.92 -4.67 -14.53
CA TYR A 9 -19.33 -4.56 -13.21
C TYR A 9 -18.09 -3.65 -13.19
N LYS A 10 -17.20 -3.75 -14.19
CA LYS A 10 -16.02 -2.87 -14.30
C LYS A 10 -16.40 -1.39 -14.45
N LYS A 11 -17.45 -1.09 -15.22
CA LYS A 11 -17.97 0.30 -15.34
C LYS A 11 -18.50 0.81 -14.01
N PHE A 12 -19.31 -0.01 -13.33
CA PHE A 12 -19.84 0.32 -12.00
C PHE A 12 -18.69 0.55 -10.99
N TRP A 13 -17.71 -0.35 -10.96
CA TRP A 13 -16.56 -0.23 -10.06
C TRP A 13 -15.74 1.05 -10.30
N LYS A 14 -15.62 1.47 -11.56
CA LYS A 14 -14.99 2.75 -11.91
C LYS A 14 -15.79 3.94 -11.36
N LEU A 15 -17.11 3.93 -11.53
CA LEU A 15 -18.01 4.95 -10.97
C LEU A 15 -17.87 5.00 -9.43
N ALA A 16 -17.97 3.86 -8.77
CA ALA A 16 -17.89 3.73 -7.33
C ALA A 16 -16.56 4.26 -6.78
N LYS A 17 -15.43 3.92 -7.41
CA LYS A 17 -14.12 4.44 -7.02
C LYS A 17 -14.04 5.95 -7.09
N ASN A 18 -14.55 6.54 -8.16
CA ASN A 18 -14.52 8.00 -8.34
C ASN A 18 -15.39 8.71 -7.29
N ALA A 19 -16.56 8.15 -6.99
CA ALA A 19 -17.50 8.74 -6.05
C ALA A 19 -16.99 8.80 -4.60
N VAL A 20 -16.23 7.77 -4.17
CA VAL A 20 -15.63 7.75 -2.82
C VAL A 20 -14.22 8.33 -2.77
N GLY A 21 -13.76 8.98 -3.84
CA GLY A 21 -12.43 9.61 -3.88
C GLY A 21 -11.29 8.58 -3.83
N LEU A 22 -11.50 7.38 -4.41
CA LEU A 22 -10.45 6.39 -4.62
C LEU A 22 -9.53 6.83 -5.78
N GLU A 23 -8.92 7.99 -5.60
CA GLU A 23 -7.99 8.62 -6.50
C GLU A 23 -6.64 7.89 -6.58
N HIS A 24 -5.67 8.51 -7.26
CA HIS A 24 -4.30 7.99 -7.29
C HIS A 24 -3.71 7.84 -5.88
N ILE A 25 -2.93 6.78 -5.67
CA ILE A 25 -2.30 6.47 -4.38
C ILE A 25 -1.51 7.66 -3.84
N GLU A 26 -0.78 8.36 -4.70
CA GLU A 26 -0.03 9.56 -4.36
C GLU A 26 -0.91 10.66 -3.74
N THR A 27 -2.05 10.98 -4.36
CA THR A 27 -2.99 12.00 -3.85
C THR A 27 -3.48 11.66 -2.45
N ILE A 28 -3.81 10.38 -2.24
CA ILE A 28 -4.28 9.92 -0.93
C ILE A 28 -3.15 9.96 0.09
N SER A 29 -1.97 9.47 -0.26
CA SER A 29 -0.82 9.45 0.65
C SER A 29 -0.40 10.86 1.06
N ASN A 30 -0.44 11.82 0.13
CA ASN A 30 -0.19 13.24 0.43
C ASN A 30 -1.27 13.82 1.36
N ARG A 31 -2.54 13.46 1.15
CA ARG A 31 -3.62 13.85 2.06
C ARG A 31 -3.45 13.24 3.44
N ILE A 32 -3.08 11.98 3.54
CA ILE A 32 -2.79 11.30 4.82
C ILE A 32 -1.61 11.95 5.53
N PHE A 33 -0.53 12.27 4.80
CA PHE A 33 0.62 12.96 5.41
C PHE A 33 0.24 14.35 5.90
N LYS A 34 -0.60 15.07 5.16
CA LYS A 34 -1.16 16.35 5.62
C LYS A 34 -2.02 16.20 6.89
N LEU A 35 -2.88 15.18 6.96
CA LEU A 35 -3.64 14.86 8.18
C LEU A 35 -2.72 14.53 9.36
N TYR A 36 -1.62 13.83 9.12
CA TYR A 36 -0.60 13.60 10.14
C TYR A 36 -0.04 14.94 10.65
N GLN A 37 0.34 15.85 9.74
CA GLN A 37 0.85 17.17 10.09
C GLN A 37 -0.16 18.03 10.86
N GLU A 38 -1.45 17.96 10.50
CA GLU A 38 -2.52 18.65 11.21
C GLU A 38 -2.70 18.15 12.65
N ARG A 39 -2.48 16.84 12.90
CA ARG A 39 -2.62 16.21 14.22
C ARG A 39 -1.39 16.38 15.11
N HIS A 40 -0.20 16.35 14.53
CA HIS A 40 1.07 16.23 15.25
C HIS A 40 2.02 17.43 15.02
N GLY A 41 1.68 18.33 14.11
CA GLY A 41 2.58 19.40 13.65
C GLY A 41 3.47 18.97 12.48
N ASN A 42 4.15 19.93 11.88
CA ASN A 42 5.10 19.66 10.80
C ASN A 42 6.39 19.08 11.38
N PRO A 43 6.77 17.84 11.02
CA PRO A 43 7.99 17.25 11.54
C PRO A 43 9.22 17.98 10.99
N THR A 44 10.16 18.30 11.87
CA THR A 44 11.48 18.80 11.52
C THR A 44 12.39 17.68 11.05
N PRO A 45 13.55 17.97 10.41
CA PRO A 45 14.53 16.94 10.09
C PRO A 45 15.00 16.13 11.30
N ASP A 46 15.12 16.77 12.48
CA ASP A 46 15.52 16.07 13.70
C ASP A 46 14.39 15.16 14.23
N ASP A 47 13.13 15.62 14.19
CA ASP A 47 11.99 14.76 14.52
C ASP A 47 11.93 13.51 13.62
N VAL A 48 12.20 13.68 12.31
CA VAL A 48 12.24 12.53 11.39
C VAL A 48 13.41 11.61 11.70
N ARG A 49 14.59 12.11 12.02
CA ARG A 49 15.74 11.27 12.40
C ARG A 49 15.49 10.42 13.63
N ASP A 50 14.83 11.01 14.61
CA ASP A 50 14.62 10.35 15.90
C ASP A 50 13.38 9.45 15.93
N HIS A 51 12.36 9.74 15.10
CA HIS A 51 11.03 9.15 15.19
C HIS A 51 10.44 8.68 13.86
N ILE A 52 11.25 8.46 12.80
CA ILE A 52 10.76 8.09 11.47
C ILE A 52 9.87 6.83 11.49
N SER A 53 10.20 5.83 12.30
CA SER A 53 9.37 4.63 12.47
C SER A 53 7.98 4.96 13.00
N GLN A 54 7.89 5.90 13.96
CA GLN A 54 6.60 6.33 14.51
C GLN A 54 5.80 7.12 13.49
N ILE A 55 6.42 8.06 12.78
CA ILE A 55 5.78 8.87 11.73
C ILE A 55 5.18 7.96 10.65
N ILE A 56 5.94 6.98 10.16
CA ILE A 56 5.46 6.02 9.16
C ILE A 56 4.31 5.18 9.73
N SER A 57 4.43 4.71 10.97
CA SER A 57 3.40 3.90 11.63
C SER A 57 2.08 4.67 11.79
N ASP A 58 2.16 5.95 12.17
CA ASP A 58 0.99 6.82 12.34
C ASP A 58 0.31 7.12 11.00
N CYS A 59 1.11 7.40 9.95
CA CYS A 59 0.58 7.57 8.60
C CYS A 59 -0.15 6.32 8.10
N ILE A 60 0.39 5.12 8.33
CA ILE A 60 -0.26 3.85 7.97
C ILE A 60 -1.55 3.65 8.79
N GLY A 61 -1.54 4.02 10.06
CA GLY A 61 -2.73 3.98 10.91
C GLY A 61 -3.85 4.88 10.39
N LEU A 62 -3.52 6.13 10.06
CA LEU A 62 -4.45 7.10 9.46
C LEU A 62 -4.99 6.64 8.10
N GLU A 63 -4.14 6.02 7.28
CA GLU A 63 -4.56 5.49 6.00
C GLU A 63 -5.55 4.34 6.16
N LYS A 64 -5.30 3.44 7.10
CA LYS A 64 -6.21 2.35 7.42
C LYS A 64 -7.57 2.87 7.90
N GLU A 65 -7.57 3.85 8.80
CA GLU A 65 -8.79 4.51 9.27
C GLU A 65 -9.57 5.13 8.09
N ASN A 66 -8.91 5.88 7.25
CA ASN A 66 -9.51 6.49 6.06
C ASN A 66 -10.05 5.44 5.08
N TRP A 67 -9.32 4.33 4.88
CA TRP A 67 -9.75 3.23 4.04
C TRP A 67 -10.99 2.52 4.59
N ASP A 68 -11.02 2.24 5.89
CA ASP A 68 -12.16 1.59 6.53
C ASP A 68 -13.42 2.45 6.45
N ASN A 69 -13.29 3.77 6.60
CA ASN A 69 -14.39 4.72 6.44
C ASN A 69 -14.92 4.71 5.00
N MET A 70 -14.06 4.86 4.00
CA MET A 70 -14.46 4.86 2.59
C MET A 70 -15.09 3.53 2.16
N ARG A 71 -14.56 2.41 2.64
CA ARG A 71 -15.12 1.09 2.38
C ARG A 71 -16.53 0.96 2.96
N ASN A 72 -16.74 1.43 4.19
CA ASN A 72 -18.04 1.38 4.86
C ASN A 72 -19.05 2.30 4.17
N GLU A 73 -18.64 3.49 3.75
CA GLU A 73 -19.48 4.39 2.95
C GLU A 73 -19.91 3.72 1.64
N LEU A 74 -18.98 3.10 0.92
CA LEU A 74 -19.31 2.44 -0.34
C LEU A 74 -20.27 1.26 -0.13
N TYR A 75 -20.08 0.47 0.93
CA TYR A 75 -21.02 -0.62 1.25
C TYR A 75 -22.42 -0.12 1.59
N ARG A 76 -22.51 1.02 2.27
CA ARG A 76 -23.80 1.62 2.64
C ARG A 76 -24.50 2.28 1.46
N ASP A 77 -23.73 2.99 0.64
CA ASP A 77 -24.29 3.99 -0.29
C ASP A 77 -24.18 3.60 -1.76
N TRP A 78 -23.75 2.36 -2.11
CA TRP A 78 -23.58 1.95 -3.51
C TRP A 78 -24.89 2.03 -4.33
N ILE A 79 -26.04 1.79 -3.70
CA ILE A 79 -27.36 1.92 -4.34
C ILE A 79 -27.62 3.40 -4.68
N SER A 80 -27.29 4.31 -3.78
CA SER A 80 -27.41 5.76 -4.01
C SER A 80 -26.54 6.24 -5.16
N LEU A 81 -25.33 5.67 -5.30
CA LEU A 81 -24.47 5.95 -6.44
C LEU A 81 -25.08 5.49 -7.77
N LEU A 82 -25.70 4.31 -7.78
CA LEU A 82 -26.41 3.81 -8.95
C LEU A 82 -27.59 4.71 -9.31
N ILE A 83 -28.39 5.10 -8.30
CA ILE A 83 -29.58 5.96 -8.50
C ILE A 83 -29.20 7.34 -9.02
N SER A 84 -28.05 7.88 -8.61
CA SER A 84 -27.57 9.19 -9.06
C SER A 84 -27.12 9.25 -10.53
N ASP A 85 -26.87 8.10 -11.16
CA ASP A 85 -26.60 8.03 -12.60
C ASP A 85 -27.91 8.09 -13.40
N ASN A 86 -28.19 9.22 -14.03
CA ASN A 86 -29.38 9.42 -14.85
C ASN A 86 -29.50 8.44 -16.03
N ASN A 87 -28.42 7.78 -16.41
CA ASN A 87 -28.38 6.79 -17.49
C ASN A 87 -28.16 5.35 -16.99
N ARG A 88 -28.45 5.09 -15.70
CA ARG A 88 -28.15 3.81 -15.03
C ARG A 88 -28.71 2.58 -15.76
N ALA A 89 -29.93 2.68 -16.28
CA ALA A 89 -30.59 1.57 -16.98
C ALA A 89 -29.83 1.14 -18.24
N ASN A 90 -29.16 2.08 -18.93
CA ASN A 90 -28.34 1.80 -20.12
C ASN A 90 -26.89 1.45 -19.73
N SER A 91 -26.36 2.12 -18.69
CA SER A 91 -24.97 1.93 -18.24
C SER A 91 -24.79 0.63 -17.46
N PHE A 92 -25.79 0.25 -16.67
CA PHE A 92 -25.78 -0.86 -15.71
C PHE A 92 -27.09 -1.66 -15.74
N PRO A 93 -27.51 -2.21 -16.90
CA PRO A 93 -28.83 -2.82 -17.05
C PRO A 93 -29.06 -4.00 -16.10
N THR A 94 -28.07 -4.89 -15.93
CA THR A 94 -28.20 -6.05 -15.04
C THR A 94 -28.21 -5.66 -13.57
N ILE A 95 -27.34 -4.72 -13.17
CA ILE A 95 -27.28 -4.23 -11.78
C ILE A 95 -28.56 -3.45 -11.46
N ASN A 96 -29.04 -2.61 -12.40
CA ASN A 96 -30.28 -1.87 -12.23
C ASN A 96 -31.47 -2.82 -12.06
N GLN A 97 -31.57 -3.86 -12.89
CA GLN A 97 -32.63 -4.86 -12.79
C GLN A 97 -32.62 -5.59 -11.43
N LEU A 98 -31.42 -5.96 -10.93
CA LEU A 98 -31.30 -6.58 -9.59
C LEU A 98 -31.80 -5.66 -8.47
N VAL A 99 -31.61 -4.35 -8.60
CA VAL A 99 -32.13 -3.38 -7.62
C VAL A 99 -33.64 -3.26 -7.76
N GLU A 100 -34.18 -3.17 -8.98
CA GLU A 100 -35.63 -3.11 -9.23
C GLU A 100 -36.33 -4.37 -8.72
N ASP A 101 -35.83 -5.55 -9.02
CA ASP A 101 -36.34 -6.82 -8.52
C ASP A 101 -36.35 -6.87 -6.98
N SER A 102 -35.32 -6.30 -6.35
CA SER A 102 -35.22 -6.23 -4.89
C SER A 102 -36.26 -5.25 -4.29
N VAL A 103 -36.52 -4.14 -4.98
CA VAL A 103 -37.58 -3.18 -4.59
C VAL A 103 -38.97 -3.79 -4.74
N ASP A 104 -39.23 -4.53 -5.82
CA ASP A 104 -40.48 -5.22 -6.05
C ASP A 104 -40.72 -6.31 -4.99
N LEU A 105 -39.70 -7.05 -4.60
CA LEU A 105 -39.77 -7.98 -3.48
C LEU A 105 -40.11 -7.28 -2.15
N LEU A 106 -39.55 -6.12 -1.87
CA LEU A 106 -39.88 -5.34 -0.67
C LEU A 106 -41.36 -4.93 -0.65
N ASN A 107 -41.91 -4.63 -1.81
CA ASN A 107 -43.33 -4.22 -1.97
C ASN A 107 -44.31 -5.40 -2.06
N SER A 108 -43.83 -6.63 -2.21
CA SER A 108 -44.66 -7.84 -2.31
C SER A 108 -45.34 -8.19 -0.96
N GLN A 109 -46.31 -9.10 -0.97
CA GLN A 109 -47.03 -9.56 0.22
C GLN A 109 -46.34 -10.74 0.95
N SER A 110 -45.15 -11.19 0.52
CA SER A 110 -44.43 -12.29 1.14
C SER A 110 -43.95 -12.00 2.57
N GLN A 111 -43.60 -13.02 3.36
CA GLN A 111 -43.14 -12.85 4.74
C GLN A 111 -41.78 -12.20 4.80
N GLY A 112 -41.51 -11.41 5.86
CA GLY A 112 -40.32 -10.57 5.97
C GLY A 112 -38.97 -11.34 5.88
N PHE A 113 -38.86 -12.54 6.46
CA PHE A 113 -37.65 -13.34 6.40
C PHE A 113 -37.39 -13.90 4.98
N GLU A 114 -38.45 -14.33 4.28
CA GLU A 114 -38.33 -14.83 2.90
C GLU A 114 -37.87 -13.72 1.96
N LYS A 115 -38.41 -12.50 2.11
CA LYS A 115 -37.95 -11.33 1.33
C LYS A 115 -36.46 -11.05 1.54
N ILE A 116 -36.02 -11.01 2.80
CA ILE A 116 -34.62 -10.75 3.11
C ILE A 116 -33.72 -11.82 2.50
N HIS A 117 -34.11 -13.10 2.59
CA HIS A 117 -33.35 -14.21 1.98
C HIS A 117 -33.26 -14.07 0.46
N GLU A 118 -34.36 -13.76 -0.20
CA GLU A 118 -34.41 -13.64 -1.66
C GLU A 118 -33.62 -12.42 -2.16
N ILE A 119 -33.76 -11.26 -1.51
CA ILE A 119 -32.94 -10.07 -1.82
C ILE A 119 -31.44 -10.36 -1.65
N ASN A 120 -31.04 -10.99 -0.54
CA ASN A 120 -29.64 -11.36 -0.35
C ASN A 120 -29.16 -12.36 -1.41
N SER A 121 -29.99 -13.30 -1.82
CA SER A 121 -29.67 -14.26 -2.88
C SER A 121 -29.50 -13.58 -4.24
N ASN A 122 -30.38 -12.63 -4.58
CA ASN A 122 -30.30 -11.87 -5.82
C ASN A 122 -29.05 -10.99 -5.89
N LEU A 123 -28.66 -10.36 -4.77
CA LEU A 123 -27.49 -9.47 -4.69
C LEU A 123 -26.18 -10.22 -4.39
N ALA A 124 -26.18 -11.53 -4.22
CA ALA A 124 -25.03 -12.30 -3.75
C ALA A 124 -23.79 -12.18 -4.66
N ASP A 125 -23.97 -12.26 -5.98
CA ASP A 125 -22.87 -12.11 -6.95
C ASP A 125 -22.29 -10.67 -6.89
N PHE A 126 -23.14 -9.65 -6.89
CA PHE A 126 -22.73 -8.27 -6.79
C PHE A 126 -21.95 -8.00 -5.51
N ASN A 127 -22.48 -8.38 -4.36
CA ASN A 127 -21.84 -8.18 -3.06
C ASN A 127 -20.51 -8.92 -2.95
N SER A 128 -20.43 -10.12 -3.50
CA SER A 128 -19.18 -10.89 -3.55
C SER A 128 -18.11 -10.19 -4.38
N ARG A 129 -18.46 -9.72 -5.57
CA ARG A 129 -17.54 -8.98 -6.45
C ARG A 129 -17.12 -7.64 -5.84
N LEU A 130 -18.04 -6.91 -5.22
CA LEU A 130 -17.75 -5.65 -4.54
C LEU A 130 -16.75 -5.88 -3.40
N ARG A 131 -16.97 -6.90 -2.57
CA ARG A 131 -16.06 -7.26 -1.49
C ARG A 131 -14.67 -7.64 -1.99
N ILE A 132 -14.58 -8.44 -3.05
CA ILE A 132 -13.29 -8.84 -3.66
C ILE A 132 -12.57 -7.61 -4.21
N SER A 133 -13.27 -6.73 -4.94
CA SER A 133 -12.69 -5.51 -5.52
C SER A 133 -12.17 -4.56 -4.46
N LEU A 134 -12.92 -4.36 -3.38
CA LEU A 134 -12.50 -3.56 -2.23
C LEU A 134 -11.27 -4.17 -1.56
N HIS A 135 -11.26 -5.47 -1.33
CA HIS A 135 -10.13 -6.15 -0.70
C HIS A 135 -8.85 -6.03 -1.55
N GLN A 136 -8.96 -6.28 -2.86
CA GLN A 136 -7.83 -6.14 -3.79
C GLN A 136 -7.32 -4.69 -3.85
N SER A 137 -8.22 -3.71 -3.89
CA SER A 137 -7.85 -2.30 -3.87
C SER A 137 -7.13 -1.91 -2.58
N GLY A 138 -7.53 -2.46 -1.43
CA GLY A 138 -6.84 -2.26 -0.16
C GLY A 138 -5.39 -2.75 -0.19
N PHE A 139 -5.13 -3.92 -0.76
CA PHE A 139 -3.77 -4.45 -0.88
C PHE A 139 -2.87 -3.62 -1.79
N VAL A 140 -3.38 -3.24 -2.96
CA VAL A 140 -2.60 -2.41 -3.91
C VAL A 140 -2.23 -1.07 -3.28
N ARG A 141 -3.14 -0.50 -2.51
CA ARG A 141 -2.94 0.80 -1.86
C ARG A 141 -1.91 0.73 -0.73
N SER A 142 -2.05 -0.25 0.15
CA SER A 142 -1.14 -0.34 1.31
C SER A 142 0.33 -0.49 0.89
N GLY A 143 0.61 -1.16 -0.25
CA GLY A 143 1.96 -1.25 -0.81
C GLY A 143 2.49 0.09 -1.33
N GLY A 144 1.71 0.75 -2.18
CA GLY A 144 2.13 2.02 -2.79
C GLY A 144 2.19 3.19 -1.79
N SER A 145 1.31 3.21 -0.78
CA SER A 145 1.31 4.28 0.21
C SER A 145 2.55 4.27 1.09
N LEU A 146 3.07 3.10 1.46
CA LEU A 146 4.30 3.01 2.23
C LEU A 146 5.45 3.73 1.52
N GLU A 147 5.57 3.57 0.19
CA GLU A 147 6.59 4.27 -0.59
C GLU A 147 6.46 5.79 -0.42
N PHE A 148 5.24 6.33 -0.53
CA PHE A 148 5.02 7.78 -0.38
C PHE A 148 5.25 8.30 1.04
N HIS A 149 4.91 7.53 2.07
CA HIS A 149 5.19 7.92 3.45
C HIS A 149 6.70 7.96 3.72
N VAL A 150 7.43 6.96 3.24
CA VAL A 150 8.90 6.92 3.30
C VAL A 150 9.51 8.06 2.48
N GLU A 151 9.02 8.29 1.26
CA GLU A 151 9.46 9.37 0.38
C GLU A 151 9.30 10.75 1.05
N ASN A 152 8.18 11.02 1.70
CA ASN A 152 7.94 12.26 2.41
C ASN A 152 8.94 12.46 3.57
N CYS A 153 9.23 11.42 4.33
CA CYS A 153 10.26 11.46 5.38
C CYS A 153 11.65 11.75 4.79
N PHE A 154 12.03 11.07 3.71
CA PHE A 154 13.33 11.28 3.07
C PHE A 154 13.47 12.68 2.46
N LYS A 155 12.40 13.26 1.91
CA LYS A 155 12.37 14.66 1.44
C LYS A 155 12.60 15.66 2.58
N ILE A 156 11.97 15.46 3.74
CA ILE A 156 12.20 16.30 4.93
C ILE A 156 13.65 16.25 5.39
N LEU A 157 14.27 15.06 5.32
CA LEU A 157 15.69 14.86 5.63
C LEU A 157 16.65 15.46 4.59
N GLY A 158 16.15 15.93 3.45
CA GLY A 158 16.97 16.43 2.35
C GLY A 158 17.83 15.33 1.69
N MET A 159 17.40 14.07 1.75
CA MET A 159 18.12 12.95 1.16
C MET A 159 18.09 13.05 -0.37
N LYS A 160 19.19 12.64 -1.03
CA LYS A 160 19.27 12.53 -2.50
C LYS A 160 18.83 11.16 -2.93
N PHE A 161 17.77 11.07 -3.72
CA PHE A 161 17.24 9.83 -4.28
C PHE A 161 16.36 10.09 -5.51
N GLU A 162 16.14 9.06 -6.29
CA GLU A 162 15.10 9.01 -7.32
C GLU A 162 14.15 7.86 -7.02
N THR A 163 12.86 8.02 -7.40
CA THR A 163 11.83 7.00 -7.20
C THR A 163 11.41 6.33 -8.50
N GLN A 164 10.89 5.10 -8.41
CA GLN A 164 10.26 4.35 -9.50
C GLN A 164 11.14 4.26 -10.77
N LYS A 165 12.45 4.04 -10.60
CA LYS A 165 13.40 3.92 -11.71
C LYS A 165 13.58 2.48 -12.16
N THR A 166 13.72 2.30 -13.47
CA THR A 166 14.06 0.99 -14.06
C THR A 166 15.56 0.93 -14.33
N VAL A 167 16.24 -0.01 -13.68
CA VAL A 167 17.64 -0.34 -13.88
C VAL A 167 17.73 -1.83 -14.20
N ASP A 168 18.42 -2.20 -15.29
CA ASP A 168 18.56 -3.59 -15.75
C ASP A 168 17.23 -4.36 -15.84
N ASN A 169 16.19 -3.71 -16.40
CA ASN A 169 14.81 -4.23 -16.50
C ASN A 169 14.13 -4.49 -15.14
N GLN A 170 14.66 -3.97 -14.05
CA GLN A 170 14.04 -4.02 -12.73
C GLN A 170 13.51 -2.65 -12.34
N LYS A 171 12.25 -2.57 -11.97
CA LYS A 171 11.65 -1.38 -11.42
C LYS A 171 11.93 -1.33 -9.93
N LEU A 172 12.65 -0.29 -9.51
CA LEU A 172 13.11 -0.06 -8.14
C LEU A 172 12.33 1.11 -7.54
N ASP A 173 11.91 0.96 -6.28
CA ASP A 173 11.12 1.99 -5.61
C ASP A 173 11.99 3.21 -5.27
N PHE A 174 13.19 2.99 -4.75
CA PHE A 174 14.17 4.05 -4.49
C PHE A 174 15.56 3.68 -5.02
N VAL A 175 16.24 4.69 -5.56
CA VAL A 175 17.59 4.62 -6.10
C VAL A 175 18.39 5.78 -5.51
N PHE A 176 19.55 5.50 -4.91
CA PHE A 176 20.41 6.49 -4.26
C PHE A 176 21.80 6.55 -4.94
N PRO A 177 22.32 7.74 -5.28
CA PRO A 177 21.62 9.05 -5.30
C PRO A 177 20.67 9.19 -6.48
N ASP A 178 20.95 8.54 -7.62
CA ASP A 178 20.21 8.58 -8.87
C ASP A 178 20.53 7.37 -9.77
N LYS A 179 19.70 7.16 -10.79
CA LYS A 179 19.85 6.07 -11.76
C LYS A 179 21.16 6.15 -12.54
N LYS A 180 21.60 7.36 -12.92
CA LYS A 180 22.80 7.55 -13.74
C LYS A 180 24.02 7.04 -12.99
N THR A 181 24.17 7.42 -11.72
CA THR A 181 25.28 7.02 -10.87
C THR A 181 25.35 5.49 -10.70
N ILE A 182 24.20 4.81 -10.62
CA ILE A 182 24.17 3.34 -10.56
C ILE A 182 24.63 2.70 -11.88
N ILE A 183 24.22 3.24 -13.01
CA ILE A 183 24.56 2.69 -14.34
C ILE A 183 26.05 2.88 -14.65
N ASP A 184 26.60 4.03 -14.31
CA ASP A 184 28.00 4.37 -14.60
C ASP A 184 29.00 3.54 -13.76
N ALA A 185 28.53 2.76 -12.80
CA ALA A 185 29.23 1.71 -12.02
C ALA A 185 30.59 2.10 -11.36
N GLU A 186 31.05 3.33 -11.54
CA GLU A 186 32.33 3.82 -11.00
C GLU A 186 32.19 4.30 -9.53
N ASN A 187 30.96 4.49 -9.06
CA ASN A 187 30.68 5.07 -7.77
C ASN A 187 30.29 4.02 -6.72
N ARG A 188 31.16 3.85 -5.72
CA ARG A 188 30.98 2.89 -4.61
C ARG A 188 29.95 3.33 -3.56
N GLY A 189 29.15 4.35 -3.78
CA GLY A 189 28.21 4.87 -2.80
C GLY A 189 26.74 4.69 -3.19
N CYS A 190 26.44 3.84 -4.18
CA CYS A 190 25.07 3.66 -4.62
C CYS A 190 24.30 2.67 -3.75
N ALA A 191 23.02 2.92 -3.58
CA ALA A 191 22.11 1.99 -2.92
C ALA A 191 20.77 1.91 -3.65
N VAL A 192 20.09 0.78 -3.52
CA VAL A 192 18.72 0.56 -4.00
C VAL A 192 17.86 0.08 -2.86
N MET A 193 16.58 0.45 -2.90
CA MET A 193 15.63 0.12 -1.85
C MET A 193 14.27 -0.20 -2.44
N GLU A 194 13.64 -1.26 -1.94
CA GLU A 194 12.27 -1.64 -2.26
C GLU A 194 11.38 -1.58 -1.02
N CYS A 195 10.14 -1.16 -1.21
CA CYS A 195 9.14 -1.03 -0.17
C CYS A 195 8.06 -2.10 -0.30
N GLN A 196 7.78 -2.80 0.80
CA GLN A 196 6.71 -3.80 0.88
C GLN A 196 5.99 -3.68 2.21
N THR A 197 4.66 -3.77 2.19
CA THR A 197 3.89 -3.80 3.45
C THR A 197 3.98 -5.12 4.17
N THR A 198 4.18 -6.23 3.44
CA THR A 198 4.37 -7.57 3.99
C THR A 198 5.37 -8.35 3.17
N LEU A 199 6.13 -9.22 3.82
CA LEU A 199 7.15 -10.06 3.17
C LEU A 199 6.60 -11.37 2.57
N LYS A 200 5.28 -11.50 2.41
CA LYS A 200 4.65 -12.80 2.11
C LYS A 200 5.15 -13.47 0.83
N ASP A 201 5.26 -12.75 -0.30
CA ASP A 201 5.50 -13.41 -1.58
C ASP A 201 6.45 -12.66 -2.54
N ARG A 202 6.83 -11.42 -2.25
CA ARG A 202 7.71 -10.61 -3.09
C ARG A 202 9.05 -10.31 -2.43
N PHE A 203 9.54 -11.28 -1.70
CA PHE A 203 10.87 -11.29 -1.09
C PHE A 203 12.01 -11.18 -2.13
N ARG A 204 11.63 -11.27 -3.36
CA ARG A 204 12.53 -11.09 -4.47
C ARG A 204 12.60 -9.60 -4.80
N LEU A 205 13.42 -8.86 -4.06
CA LEU A 205 14.37 -8.08 -4.82
C LEU A 205 14.93 -9.10 -5.80
N SER A 206 14.34 -9.12 -6.95
CA SER A 206 14.75 -10.04 -7.97
C SER A 206 16.25 -10.03 -7.87
N THR A 207 16.81 -11.16 -7.53
CA THR A 207 18.24 -11.36 -7.41
C THR A 207 18.81 -10.57 -8.56
N ALA A 208 19.35 -9.39 -8.24
CA ALA A 208 19.77 -8.40 -9.21
C ALA A 208 20.62 -9.13 -10.24
N ARG A 209 20.02 -9.42 -11.37
CA ARG A 209 20.65 -10.18 -12.44
C ARG A 209 21.59 -9.32 -13.25
N GLY A 210 21.54 -7.99 -13.05
CA GLY A 210 22.43 -7.06 -13.70
C GLY A 210 23.76 -6.92 -12.96
N ASN A 211 24.87 -6.82 -13.70
CA ASN A 211 26.19 -6.59 -13.13
C ASN A 211 26.24 -5.32 -12.27
N HIS A 212 25.52 -4.27 -12.66
CA HIS A 212 25.47 -3.00 -11.93
C HIS A 212 24.86 -3.13 -10.52
N LEU A 213 23.74 -3.87 -10.39
CA LEU A 213 23.07 -4.04 -9.09
C LEU A 213 23.80 -4.96 -8.13
N ASN A 214 24.81 -5.72 -8.59
CA ASN A 214 25.65 -6.52 -7.71
C ASN A 214 26.67 -5.68 -6.94
N LEU A 215 26.97 -4.46 -7.41
CA LEU A 215 27.94 -3.55 -6.82
C LEU A 215 27.32 -2.54 -5.84
N VAL A 216 25.98 -2.49 -5.73
CA VAL A 216 25.27 -1.53 -4.88
C VAL A 216 24.75 -2.17 -3.61
N ASP A 217 24.60 -1.36 -2.58
CA ASP A 217 23.95 -1.77 -1.34
C ASP A 217 22.44 -1.96 -1.56
N LYS A 218 21.88 -3.02 -1.00
CA LYS A 218 20.46 -3.40 -1.20
C LYS A 218 19.71 -3.35 0.11
N TYR A 219 18.62 -2.61 0.10
CA TYR A 219 17.72 -2.45 1.24
C TYR A 219 16.30 -2.90 0.90
N GLY A 220 15.69 -3.62 1.81
CA GLY A 220 14.27 -3.96 1.74
C GLY A 220 13.52 -3.33 2.89
N ILE A 221 12.60 -2.41 2.59
CA ILE A 221 11.74 -1.80 3.59
C ILE A 221 10.48 -2.62 3.78
N THR A 222 10.09 -2.83 5.02
CA THR A 222 8.76 -3.35 5.34
C THR A 222 8.17 -2.63 6.54
N ALA A 223 6.88 -2.32 6.45
CA ALA A 223 6.09 -1.78 7.54
C ALA A 223 5.39 -2.87 8.35
N THR A 224 5.84 -4.12 8.27
CA THR A 224 5.29 -5.20 9.10
C THR A 224 5.26 -4.78 10.57
N GLY A 225 4.09 -4.89 11.19
CA GLY A 225 3.88 -4.47 12.57
C GLY A 225 3.55 -2.99 12.78
N ALA A 226 3.34 -2.22 11.70
CA ALA A 226 2.88 -0.84 11.82
C ALA A 226 1.55 -0.74 12.58
N GLY A 227 1.51 0.14 13.56
CA GLY A 227 0.36 0.44 14.41
C GLY A 227 0.18 -0.50 15.61
N VAL A 228 0.38 -1.80 15.48
CA VAL A 228 0.38 -2.78 16.59
C VAL A 228 1.25 -3.98 16.22
N VAL A 229 2.37 -4.15 16.87
CA VAL A 229 3.20 -5.35 16.71
C VAL A 229 2.46 -6.55 17.27
N ARG A 230 1.81 -7.33 16.43
CA ARG A 230 1.14 -8.57 16.82
C ARG A 230 2.14 -9.72 16.82
N LYS A 231 1.87 -10.75 17.63
CA LYS A 231 2.71 -11.95 17.67
C LYS A 231 2.90 -12.59 16.28
N ASN A 232 1.91 -12.49 15.41
CA ASN A 232 1.92 -13.04 14.06
C ASN A 232 2.67 -12.18 13.02
N ASP A 233 2.93 -10.91 13.32
CA ASP A 233 3.66 -10.01 12.41
C ASP A 233 5.13 -10.43 12.26
N LEU A 234 5.67 -11.13 13.27
CA LEU A 234 7.01 -11.71 13.21
C LEU A 234 7.11 -12.94 12.32
N ASN A 235 5.99 -13.56 11.90
CA ASN A 235 6.02 -14.68 10.96
C ASN A 235 6.55 -14.26 9.58
N ASP A 236 6.49 -12.97 9.26
CA ASP A 236 7.10 -12.43 8.06
C ASP A 236 8.65 -12.50 8.11
N PHE A 237 9.23 -12.60 9.32
CA PHE A 237 10.67 -12.73 9.56
C PHE A 237 11.04 -14.12 10.09
N SER A 238 10.49 -15.18 9.47
CA SER A 238 10.91 -16.54 9.81
C SER A 238 12.42 -16.71 9.63
N PRO A 239 13.09 -17.61 10.39
CA PRO A 239 14.53 -17.84 10.25
C PRO A 239 14.96 -18.07 8.80
N LYS A 240 14.20 -18.86 8.03
CA LYS A 240 14.46 -19.11 6.62
C LYS A 240 14.48 -17.82 5.78
N LYS A 241 13.51 -16.92 5.97
CA LYS A 241 13.47 -15.65 5.25
C LYS A 241 14.65 -14.74 5.64
N LEU A 242 14.99 -14.72 6.91
CA LEU A 242 16.16 -13.96 7.38
C LEU A 242 17.46 -14.48 6.77
N ASP A 243 17.61 -15.79 6.63
CA ASP A 243 18.77 -16.41 5.99
C ASP A 243 18.79 -16.11 4.47
N GLU A 244 17.63 -16.02 3.81
CA GLU A 244 17.51 -15.58 2.42
C GLU A 244 17.96 -14.11 2.25
N TYR A 245 17.65 -13.20 3.21
CA TYR A 245 18.18 -11.82 3.21
C TYR A 245 19.70 -11.80 3.27
N VAL A 246 20.29 -12.59 4.17
CA VAL A 246 21.74 -12.72 4.27
C VAL A 246 22.33 -13.25 2.96
N GLY A 247 21.76 -14.31 2.39
CA GLY A 247 22.21 -14.89 1.12
C GLY A 247 22.13 -13.92 -0.07
N ALA A 248 21.13 -13.04 -0.08
CA ALA A 248 20.97 -12.00 -1.08
C ALA A 248 21.82 -10.74 -0.81
N LYS A 249 22.59 -10.70 0.27
CA LYS A 249 23.35 -9.53 0.76
C LYS A 249 22.44 -8.30 0.95
N MET A 250 21.24 -8.53 1.47
CA MET A 250 20.24 -7.48 1.72
C MET A 250 20.19 -7.10 3.19
N ILE A 251 19.88 -5.83 3.42
CA ILE A 251 19.59 -5.28 4.74
C ILE A 251 18.08 -4.99 4.81
N GLY A 252 17.40 -5.61 5.75
CA GLY A 252 16.00 -5.31 6.04
C GLY A 252 15.88 -4.04 6.88
N VAL A 253 15.07 -3.07 6.40
CA VAL A 253 14.77 -1.85 7.14
C VAL A 253 13.33 -1.94 7.64
N VAL A 254 13.15 -1.91 8.95
CA VAL A 254 11.86 -2.15 9.59
C VAL A 254 11.57 -1.08 10.65
N LEU A 255 10.33 -1.07 11.15
CA LEU A 255 10.00 -0.21 12.29
C LEU A 255 10.87 -0.55 13.51
N LYS A 256 11.29 0.46 14.26
CA LYS A 256 12.20 0.32 15.39
C LYS A 256 11.79 -0.79 16.39
N PRO A 257 10.52 -0.90 16.84
CA PRO A 257 10.11 -1.98 17.74
C PRO A 257 10.26 -3.38 17.13
N VAL A 258 10.20 -3.48 15.80
CA VAL A 258 10.39 -4.75 15.07
C VAL A 258 11.87 -5.10 15.00
N ALA A 259 12.73 -4.12 14.69
CA ALA A 259 14.18 -4.30 14.66
C ALA A 259 14.73 -4.77 16.03
N GLU A 260 14.33 -4.09 17.11
CA GLU A 260 14.72 -4.44 18.49
C GLU A 260 14.31 -5.86 18.85
N ARG A 261 13.15 -6.31 18.38
CA ARG A 261 12.61 -7.64 18.67
C ARG A 261 13.27 -8.75 17.90
N ILE A 262 13.63 -8.50 16.62
CA ILE A 262 14.32 -9.47 15.77
C ILE A 262 15.80 -9.57 16.17
N ASN A 263 16.44 -8.46 16.51
CA ASN A 263 17.81 -8.33 16.98
C ASN A 263 18.82 -9.12 16.12
N ARG A 264 18.80 -8.89 14.81
CA ARG A 264 19.76 -9.48 13.85
C ARG A 264 20.52 -8.39 13.10
N LYS A 265 21.82 -8.61 12.86
CA LYS A 265 22.72 -7.63 12.25
C LYS A 265 22.28 -7.12 10.86
N ASN A 266 21.56 -7.92 10.09
CA ASN A 266 21.05 -7.56 8.78
C ASN A 266 19.61 -7.01 8.80
N ILE A 267 19.04 -6.75 9.97
CA ILE A 267 17.75 -6.10 10.18
C ILE A 267 17.99 -4.87 11.03
N ILE A 268 17.70 -3.72 10.49
CA ILE A 268 17.92 -2.42 11.13
C ILE A 268 16.61 -1.63 11.23
N SER A 269 16.56 -0.66 12.09
CA SER A 269 15.44 0.28 12.15
C SER A 269 15.52 1.34 11.03
N PHE A 270 14.40 2.02 10.78
CA PHE A 270 14.42 3.20 9.92
C PHE A 270 15.34 4.29 10.47
N GLU A 271 15.38 4.46 11.81
CA GLU A 271 16.28 5.38 12.49
C GLU A 271 17.74 5.04 12.21
N ASP A 272 18.12 3.74 12.27
CA ASP A 272 19.47 3.30 11.94
C ASP A 272 19.80 3.53 10.46
N PHE A 273 18.83 3.32 9.57
CA PHE A 273 19.02 3.59 8.16
C PHE A 273 19.35 5.07 7.90
N VAL A 274 18.54 5.99 8.42
CA VAL A 274 18.70 7.42 8.15
C VAL A 274 19.89 8.03 8.88
N ASN A 275 20.25 7.53 10.06
CA ASN A 275 21.33 8.07 10.88
C ASN A 275 22.69 7.43 10.63
N ASN A 276 22.74 6.18 10.17
CA ASN A 276 23.99 5.41 10.03
C ASN A 276 24.26 4.97 8.59
N GLU A 277 23.31 4.27 7.96
CA GLU A 277 23.53 3.67 6.64
C GLU A 277 23.53 4.73 5.53
N TYR A 278 22.52 5.59 5.45
CA TYR A 278 22.49 6.65 4.44
C TYR A 278 23.71 7.58 4.53
N PRO A 279 24.14 8.10 5.69
CA PRO A 279 25.38 8.88 5.78
C PRO A 279 26.62 8.08 5.40
N ARG A 280 26.67 6.76 5.63
CA ARG A 280 27.79 5.90 5.27
C ARG A 280 28.04 5.89 3.76
N PHE A 281 27.02 5.64 2.96
CA PHE A 281 27.18 5.57 1.52
C PHE A 281 27.10 6.94 0.82
N SER A 282 26.37 7.92 1.36
CA SER A 282 26.27 9.26 0.76
C SER A 282 27.56 10.06 0.83
N ARG A 283 28.44 9.80 1.81
CA ARG A 283 29.78 10.42 1.88
C ARG A 283 30.66 10.09 0.68
N MET A 284 30.32 9.06 -0.09
CA MET A 284 31.09 8.63 -1.27
C MET A 284 30.70 9.40 -2.55
N TRP A 285 29.69 10.30 -2.47
CA TRP A 285 29.21 11.06 -3.64
C TRP A 285 29.93 12.41 -3.84
N ASN A 286 30.78 12.80 -2.90
CA ASN A 286 31.56 14.05 -2.92
C ASN A 286 32.96 13.83 -3.47
#